data_d46cc6a9b056f4408027bc8bdafb2bfc
#
_entry.id   d46cc6a9b056f4408027bc8bdafb2bfc
#
_cell.length_a   1.000
_cell.length_b   1.000
_cell.length_c   1.000
_cell.angle_alpha   90.00
_cell.angle_beta   90.00
_cell.angle_gamma   90.00
#
_symmetry.space_group_name_H-M   'P 1'
#
loop_
_entity.id
_entity.type
_entity.pdbx_description
1 polymer ?
#
loop_
_entity_poly.entity_id
_entity_poly.type
_entity_poly.pdbx_seq_one_letter_code
_entity_poly.pdbx_strand_id
1 'polypeptide(L)'
;QLIGWREYVRGIYWLHMPEYAQRNAFGNMRALPEFYWTGQTKMKCMSQAIGQTLEHAYAHHIQRLMVTGNFALLAGIAPQQVCDWYLAVYMDAFDWVELPNTLGMVMHADGGYLGSKPYCASGQYIKRMSDYCGGCAYKVAESTGEQACPFNALYWHFLMRHRQQLRGNQRLGMVYKNLERMPEAKQQALWQRGEELLARLDAGQVL
;
A
#
# COMPACT_ATOMS: atom_id res chain seq x y z
N GLN A 1 7.43 -8.32 22.94
CA GLN A 1 7.30 -7.83 21.55
C GLN A 1 6.75 -6.41 21.50
N LEU A 2 5.65 -6.08 22.17
CA LEU A 2 5.06 -4.72 22.14
C LEU A 2 6.05 -3.65 22.60
N ILE A 3 6.72 -3.85 23.75
CA ILE A 3 7.72 -2.91 24.30
C ILE A 3 8.89 -2.79 23.31
N GLY A 4 9.46 -3.91 22.87
CA GLY A 4 10.61 -3.89 21.96
C GLY A 4 10.32 -3.21 20.62
N TRP A 5 9.13 -3.43 20.05
CA TRP A 5 8.73 -2.76 18.81
C TRP A 5 8.57 -1.24 19.03
N ARG A 6 7.92 -0.82 20.09
CA ARG A 6 7.72 0.61 20.40
C ARG A 6 9.04 1.33 20.64
N GLU A 7 9.97 0.73 21.38
CA GLU A 7 11.30 1.33 21.59
C GLU A 7 12.13 1.38 20.31
N TYR A 8 12.03 0.36 19.44
CA TYR A 8 12.67 0.38 18.15
C TYR A 8 12.14 1.52 17.26
N VAL A 9 10.82 1.64 17.16
CA VAL A 9 10.16 2.71 16.40
C VAL A 9 10.54 4.09 16.95
N ARG A 10 10.52 4.24 18.28
CA ARG A 10 10.93 5.47 18.97
C ARG A 10 12.40 5.82 18.68
N GLY A 11 13.27 4.82 18.70
CA GLY A 11 14.68 4.99 18.34
C GLY A 11 14.87 5.49 16.90
N ILE A 12 14.19 4.87 15.94
CA ILE A 12 14.21 5.30 14.53
C ILE A 12 13.75 6.76 14.39
N TYR A 13 12.63 7.12 15.04
CA TYR A 13 12.10 8.47 15.01
C TYR A 13 13.14 9.48 15.52
N TRP A 14 13.63 9.33 16.76
CA TRP A 14 14.53 10.30 17.37
C TRP A 14 15.92 10.38 16.72
N LEU A 15 16.40 9.27 16.15
CA LEU A 15 17.70 9.24 15.46
C LEU A 15 17.68 9.95 14.10
N HIS A 16 16.54 10.00 13.43
CA HIS A 16 16.46 10.42 12.05
C HIS A 16 15.58 11.64 11.78
N MET A 17 14.88 12.16 12.80
CA MET A 17 14.14 13.43 12.67
C MET A 17 15.08 14.64 12.68
N PRO A 18 14.74 15.74 11.96
CA PRO A 18 13.50 15.94 11.19
C PRO A 18 13.54 15.38 9.76
N GLU A 19 14.67 14.97 9.23
CA GLU A 19 14.85 14.57 7.83
C GLU A 19 14.07 13.29 7.49
N TYR A 20 13.80 12.45 8.49
CA TYR A 20 13.04 11.20 8.31
C TYR A 20 11.65 11.45 7.71
N ALA A 21 10.95 12.48 8.15
CA ALA A 21 9.63 12.85 7.68
C ALA A 21 9.56 13.18 6.18
N GLN A 22 10.70 13.56 5.58
CA GLN A 22 10.78 13.95 4.17
C GLN A 22 11.19 12.78 3.24
N ARG A 23 11.45 11.60 3.81
CA ARG A 23 11.94 10.46 3.01
C ARG A 23 10.88 9.96 2.05
N ASN A 24 11.33 9.65 0.83
CA ASN A 24 10.48 9.13 -0.24
C ASN A 24 11.33 8.29 -1.21
N ALA A 25 11.76 7.12 -0.76
CA ALA A 25 12.71 6.26 -1.50
C ALA A 25 12.19 5.82 -2.88
N PHE A 26 10.87 5.73 -3.07
CA PHE A 26 10.28 5.37 -4.36
C PHE A 26 9.92 6.58 -5.24
N GLY A 27 10.08 7.80 -4.76
CA GLY A 27 9.69 9.00 -5.49
C GLY A 27 8.18 9.07 -5.77
N ASN A 28 7.36 8.56 -4.86
CA ASN A 28 5.91 8.55 -4.99
C ASN A 28 5.33 9.94 -4.77
N MET A 29 4.59 10.47 -5.73
CA MET A 29 4.10 11.85 -5.71
C MET A 29 2.59 11.99 -5.98
N ARG A 30 1.86 10.87 -6.15
CA ARG A 30 0.42 10.91 -6.43
C ARG A 30 -0.34 11.42 -5.22
N ALA A 31 -1.36 12.26 -5.46
CA ALA A 31 -2.25 12.75 -4.42
C ALA A 31 -3.04 11.61 -3.77
N LEU A 32 -3.38 11.77 -2.50
CA LEU A 32 -4.25 10.85 -1.78
C LEU A 32 -5.66 10.92 -2.39
N PRO A 33 -6.22 9.80 -2.90
CA PRO A 33 -7.54 9.80 -3.53
C PRO A 33 -8.66 10.20 -2.56
N GLU A 34 -9.66 10.90 -3.07
CA GLU A 34 -10.80 11.39 -2.27
C GLU A 34 -11.52 10.29 -1.48
N PHE A 35 -11.55 9.06 -2.00
CA PHE A 35 -12.18 7.96 -1.29
C PHE A 35 -11.54 7.59 0.06
N TYR A 36 -10.32 8.04 0.36
CA TYR A 36 -9.75 7.93 1.71
C TYR A 36 -10.51 8.78 2.74
N TRP A 37 -11.18 9.83 2.29
CA TRP A 37 -11.98 10.71 3.15
C TRP A 37 -13.48 10.37 3.15
N THR A 38 -13.94 9.62 2.14
CA THR A 38 -15.37 9.34 1.96
C THR A 38 -15.74 7.87 2.09
N GLY A 39 -14.78 6.96 1.94
CA GLY A 39 -15.04 5.51 1.84
C GLY A 39 -15.71 5.09 0.53
N GLN A 40 -15.95 6.02 -0.41
CA GLN A 40 -16.69 5.76 -1.64
C GLN A 40 -15.80 5.14 -2.72
N THR A 41 -15.72 3.83 -2.74
CA THR A 41 -15.01 3.04 -3.73
C THR A 41 -15.72 1.72 -3.99
N LYS A 42 -15.56 1.16 -5.19
CA LYS A 42 -16.07 -0.18 -5.57
C LYS A 42 -15.23 -1.30 -4.98
N MET A 43 -14.04 -1.00 -4.48
CA MET A 43 -13.19 -1.97 -3.77
C MET A 43 -13.74 -2.20 -2.36
N LYS A 44 -14.53 -3.27 -2.15
CA LYS A 44 -15.19 -3.53 -0.87
C LYS A 44 -14.22 -3.52 0.33
N CYS A 45 -13.00 -4.08 0.17
CA CYS A 45 -11.99 -4.07 1.23
C CYS A 45 -11.58 -2.64 1.63
N MET A 46 -11.41 -1.73 0.66
CA MET A 46 -11.09 -0.33 0.91
C MET A 46 -12.27 0.40 1.54
N SER A 47 -13.47 0.25 0.96
CA SER A 47 -14.69 0.90 1.48
C SER A 47 -14.96 0.50 2.94
N GLN A 48 -14.86 -0.80 3.27
CA GLN A 48 -15.08 -1.29 4.63
C GLN A 48 -13.98 -0.84 5.61
N ALA A 49 -12.71 -0.94 5.21
CA ALA A 49 -11.60 -0.53 6.09
C ALA A 49 -11.61 0.98 6.36
N ILE A 50 -11.89 1.79 5.35
CA ILE A 50 -11.98 3.24 5.48
C ILE A 50 -13.25 3.63 6.24
N GLY A 51 -14.40 3.05 5.90
CA GLY A 51 -15.64 3.31 6.60
C GLY A 51 -15.54 3.05 8.11
N GLN A 52 -14.98 1.88 8.49
CA GLN A 52 -14.69 1.57 9.91
C GLN A 52 -13.74 2.59 10.54
N THR A 53 -12.71 3.02 9.81
CA THR A 53 -11.75 4.02 10.30
C THR A 53 -12.45 5.36 10.59
N LEU A 54 -13.28 5.83 9.66
CA LEU A 54 -13.96 7.12 9.79
C LEU A 54 -15.05 7.08 10.88
N GLU A 55 -15.71 5.95 11.08
CA GLU A 55 -16.76 5.79 12.09
C GLU A 55 -16.20 5.64 13.52
N HIS A 56 -15.12 4.88 13.67
CA HIS A 56 -14.62 4.50 14.98
C HIS A 56 -13.25 5.12 15.33
N ALA A 57 -12.65 5.91 14.43
CA ALA A 57 -11.28 6.41 14.54
C ALA A 57 -10.26 5.28 14.81
N TYR A 58 -10.58 4.06 14.35
CA TYR A 58 -9.79 2.86 14.57
C TYR A 58 -9.94 1.84 13.44
N ALA A 59 -8.83 1.21 13.07
CA ALA A 59 -8.81 0.00 12.25
C ALA A 59 -7.74 -0.95 12.78
N HIS A 60 -7.97 -2.26 12.61
CA HIS A 60 -6.97 -3.28 12.96
C HIS A 60 -5.67 -3.08 12.17
N HIS A 61 -4.52 -3.38 12.78
CA HIS A 61 -3.20 -3.20 12.15
C HIS A 61 -3.13 -3.79 10.72
N ILE A 62 -3.72 -4.96 10.49
CA ILE A 62 -3.74 -5.59 9.15
C ILE A 62 -4.56 -4.77 8.14
N GLN A 63 -5.64 -4.13 8.54
CA GLN A 63 -6.39 -3.23 7.67
C GLN A 63 -5.55 -1.99 7.32
N ARG A 64 -4.86 -1.41 8.31
CA ARG A 64 -3.96 -0.27 8.08
C ARG A 64 -2.80 -0.65 7.15
N LEU A 65 -2.09 -1.72 7.44
CA LEU A 65 -0.90 -2.12 6.67
C LEU A 65 -1.26 -2.72 5.31
N MET A 66 -2.16 -3.72 5.29
CA MET A 66 -2.32 -4.61 4.12
C MET A 66 -3.54 -4.27 3.27
N VAL A 67 -4.36 -3.33 3.65
CA VAL A 67 -5.49 -2.83 2.85
C VAL A 67 -5.23 -1.38 2.47
N THR A 68 -5.46 -0.42 3.35
CA THR A 68 -5.31 1.01 3.03
C THR A 68 -3.87 1.38 2.71
N GLY A 69 -2.93 0.98 3.53
CA GLY A 69 -1.50 1.25 3.32
C GLY A 69 -0.93 0.54 2.09
N ASN A 70 -1.27 -0.73 1.90
CA ASN A 70 -0.86 -1.48 0.71
C ASN A 70 -1.37 -0.83 -0.59
N PHE A 71 -2.64 -0.38 -0.61
CA PHE A 71 -3.15 0.35 -1.76
C PHE A 71 -2.34 1.62 -2.03
N ALA A 72 -2.08 2.43 -1.00
CA ALA A 72 -1.30 3.66 -1.10
C ALA A 72 0.11 3.41 -1.67
N LEU A 73 0.80 2.39 -1.17
CA LEU A 73 2.11 1.97 -1.67
C LEU A 73 2.07 1.57 -3.15
N LEU A 74 1.14 0.68 -3.51
CA LEU A 74 1.02 0.16 -4.87
C LEU A 74 0.64 1.25 -5.87
N ALA A 75 -0.25 2.15 -5.48
CA ALA A 75 -0.68 3.28 -6.29
C ALA A 75 0.38 4.39 -6.41
N GLY A 76 1.39 4.39 -5.55
CA GLY A 76 2.43 5.42 -5.55
C GLY A 76 1.96 6.77 -5.00
N ILE A 77 1.13 6.73 -3.96
CA ILE A 77 0.68 7.93 -3.25
C ILE A 77 1.85 8.55 -2.47
N ALA A 78 1.90 9.87 -2.39
CA ALA A 78 2.92 10.60 -1.65
C ALA A 78 2.93 10.16 -0.17
N PRO A 79 4.07 9.68 0.37
CA PRO A 79 4.12 9.14 1.73
C PRO A 79 3.65 10.12 2.80
N GLN A 80 3.97 11.41 2.65
CA GLN A 80 3.58 12.46 3.58
C GLN A 80 2.05 12.58 3.69
N GLN A 81 1.33 12.53 2.56
CA GLN A 81 -0.13 12.58 2.57
C GLN A 81 -0.76 11.35 3.25
N VAL A 82 -0.12 10.18 3.14
CA VAL A 82 -0.56 8.99 3.85
C VAL A 82 -0.32 9.13 5.35
N CYS A 83 0.85 9.63 5.77
CA CYS A 83 1.17 9.90 7.16
C CYS A 83 0.19 10.91 7.77
N ASP A 84 -0.06 12.02 7.08
CA ASP A 84 -1.00 13.06 7.51
C ASP A 84 -2.42 12.50 7.68
N TRP A 85 -2.85 11.65 6.73
CA TRP A 85 -4.17 11.01 6.83
C TRP A 85 -4.25 10.06 8.02
N TYR A 86 -3.22 9.21 8.25
CA TYR A 86 -3.21 8.31 9.40
C TYR A 86 -3.23 9.06 10.72
N LEU A 87 -2.44 10.14 10.81
CA LEU A 87 -2.40 10.99 12.01
C LEU A 87 -3.75 11.68 12.27
N ALA A 88 -4.46 12.06 11.22
CA ALA A 88 -5.76 12.74 11.32
C ALA A 88 -6.92 11.81 11.70
N VAL A 89 -6.91 10.54 11.26
CA VAL A 89 -8.09 9.67 11.37
C VAL A 89 -8.02 8.65 12.51
N TYR A 90 -6.84 8.32 13.02
CA TYR A 90 -6.70 7.31 14.08
C TYR A 90 -6.52 7.94 15.45
N MET A 91 -7.38 7.56 16.40
CA MET A 91 -7.33 8.06 17.78
C MET A 91 -6.07 7.65 18.55
N ASP A 92 -5.39 6.57 18.11
CA ASP A 92 -4.17 6.05 18.71
C ASP A 92 -2.89 6.49 17.96
N ALA A 93 -3.00 7.42 17.02
CA ALA A 93 -1.89 7.95 16.27
C ALA A 93 -1.17 9.05 17.05
N PHE A 94 0.11 8.81 17.32
CA PHE A 94 1.07 9.79 17.83
C PHE A 94 2.23 9.87 16.86
N ASP A 95 2.72 11.05 16.55
CA ASP A 95 3.71 11.28 15.50
C ASP A 95 4.92 10.32 15.58
N TRP A 96 5.51 10.17 16.77
CA TRP A 96 6.67 9.28 16.96
C TRP A 96 6.38 7.79 16.77
N VAL A 97 5.12 7.36 16.95
CA VAL A 97 4.69 5.97 16.69
C VAL A 97 4.23 5.81 15.25
N GLU A 98 3.41 6.76 14.80
CA GLU A 98 2.73 6.68 13.52
C GLU A 98 3.71 6.86 12.36
N LEU A 99 4.53 7.92 12.39
CA LEU A 99 5.40 8.28 11.29
C LEU A 99 6.33 7.13 10.85
N PRO A 100 7.13 6.48 11.73
CA PRO A 100 7.96 5.37 11.29
C PRO A 100 7.15 4.15 10.83
N ASN A 101 6.02 3.85 11.46
CA ASN A 101 5.17 2.74 11.04
C ASN A 101 4.53 3.01 9.67
N THR A 102 4.07 4.21 9.40
CA THR A 102 3.44 4.55 8.11
C THR A 102 4.48 4.83 7.05
N LEU A 103 5.39 5.77 7.26
CA LEU A 103 6.41 6.11 6.27
C LEU A 103 7.39 4.95 6.03
N GLY A 104 7.88 4.33 7.12
CA GLY A 104 8.88 3.27 7.04
C GLY A 104 8.28 1.90 6.68
N MET A 105 7.30 1.40 7.45
CA MET A 105 6.77 0.05 7.24
C MET A 105 5.74 0.00 6.11
N VAL A 106 4.73 0.88 6.12
CA VAL A 106 3.63 0.86 5.15
C VAL A 106 4.12 1.30 3.78
N MET A 107 4.72 2.49 3.70
CA MET A 107 5.14 3.08 2.43
C MET A 107 6.56 2.68 1.99
N HIS A 108 7.35 2.07 2.89
CA HIS A 108 8.78 1.76 2.65
C HIS A 108 9.56 2.97 2.12
N ALA A 109 9.12 4.15 2.50
CA ALA A 109 9.65 5.41 1.99
C ALA A 109 11.00 5.78 2.61
N ASP A 110 11.36 5.13 3.73
CA ASP A 110 12.66 5.27 4.37
C ASP A 110 13.79 4.46 3.68
N GLY A 111 13.44 3.65 2.68
CA GLY A 111 14.41 2.85 1.94
C GLY A 111 14.91 1.62 2.72
N GLY A 112 14.20 1.22 3.78
CA GLY A 112 14.48 -0.02 4.51
C GLY A 112 15.12 0.17 5.90
N TYR A 113 15.08 1.35 6.47
CA TYR A 113 15.52 1.58 7.86
C TYR A 113 14.63 0.81 8.84
N LEU A 114 13.32 0.95 8.73
CA LEU A 114 12.39 0.27 9.61
C LEU A 114 12.11 -1.16 9.17
N GLY A 115 11.83 -1.38 7.90
CA GLY A 115 11.42 -2.67 7.35
C GLY A 115 12.33 -3.15 6.23
N SER A 116 12.88 -4.36 6.33
CA SER A 116 13.84 -4.92 5.35
C SER A 116 13.27 -5.20 3.95
N LYS A 117 11.97 -5.02 3.73
CA LYS A 117 11.29 -5.12 2.43
C LYS A 117 9.99 -4.34 2.46
N PRO A 118 9.47 -3.87 1.30
CA PRO A 118 8.11 -3.35 1.23
C PRO A 118 7.07 -4.44 1.53
N TYR A 119 6.02 -4.08 2.25
CA TYR A 119 4.88 -4.96 2.56
C TYR A 119 3.82 -4.86 1.46
N CYS A 120 4.24 -5.11 0.21
CA CYS A 120 3.33 -5.13 -0.93
C CYS A 120 2.66 -6.50 -1.11
N ALA A 121 1.37 -6.50 -1.44
CA ALA A 121 0.60 -7.72 -1.66
C ALA A 121 -0.52 -7.52 -2.69
N SER A 122 -0.87 -8.60 -3.41
CA SER A 122 -2.02 -8.61 -4.32
C SER A 122 -3.33 -8.84 -3.56
N GLY A 123 -4.46 -8.73 -4.25
CA GLY A 123 -5.79 -9.03 -3.72
C GLY A 123 -5.94 -10.46 -3.17
N GLN A 124 -5.10 -11.41 -3.61
CA GLN A 124 -5.10 -12.77 -3.09
C GLN A 124 -4.73 -12.85 -1.60
N TYR A 125 -3.87 -11.94 -1.14
CA TYR A 125 -3.58 -11.82 0.30
C TYR A 125 -4.83 -11.38 1.06
N ILE A 126 -5.53 -10.34 0.58
CA ILE A 126 -6.75 -9.82 1.20
C ILE A 126 -7.83 -10.91 1.24
N LYS A 127 -8.02 -11.67 0.14
CA LYS A 127 -8.96 -12.79 0.08
C LYS A 127 -8.69 -13.85 1.14
N ARG A 128 -7.40 -14.14 1.41
CA ARG A 128 -7.01 -15.16 2.40
C ARG A 128 -7.22 -14.69 3.84
N MET A 129 -7.11 -13.39 4.08
CA MET A 129 -7.12 -12.80 5.42
C MET A 129 -8.49 -12.22 5.82
N SER A 130 -9.46 -12.19 4.90
CA SER A 130 -10.77 -11.57 5.14
C SER A 130 -11.84 -12.16 4.21
N ASP A 131 -13.08 -11.81 4.47
CA ASP A 131 -14.26 -12.14 3.67
C ASP A 131 -14.66 -11.04 2.66
N TYR A 132 -13.94 -9.94 2.62
CA TYR A 132 -14.26 -8.78 1.77
C TYR A 132 -14.49 -9.12 0.31
N CYS A 133 -13.71 -10.07 -0.24
CA CYS A 133 -13.79 -10.42 -1.65
C CYS A 133 -15.10 -11.15 -2.02
N GLY A 134 -15.82 -11.73 -1.05
CA GLY A 134 -17.07 -12.45 -1.26
C GLY A 134 -18.26 -11.61 -1.71
N GLY A 135 -18.15 -10.29 -1.69
CA GLY A 135 -19.21 -9.39 -2.16
C GLY A 135 -18.65 -8.14 -2.81
N CYS A 136 -17.42 -8.25 -3.34
CA CYS A 136 -16.74 -7.15 -4.03
C CYS A 136 -17.22 -7.05 -5.49
N ALA A 137 -17.28 -5.83 -6.03
CA ALA A 137 -17.57 -5.60 -7.45
C ALA A 137 -16.44 -6.14 -8.37
N TYR A 138 -15.23 -6.32 -7.81
CA TYR A 138 -14.10 -6.84 -8.53
C TYR A 138 -13.83 -8.32 -8.26
N LYS A 139 -13.34 -9.02 -9.26
CA LYS A 139 -13.01 -10.45 -9.20
C LYS A 139 -11.55 -10.66 -8.82
N VAL A 140 -11.30 -11.12 -7.62
CA VAL A 140 -9.95 -11.33 -7.09
C VAL A 140 -9.18 -12.46 -7.80
N ALA A 141 -9.85 -13.35 -8.51
CA ALA A 141 -9.22 -14.40 -9.33
C ALA A 141 -8.60 -13.83 -10.62
N GLU A 142 -9.08 -12.68 -11.08
CA GLU A 142 -8.63 -12.03 -12.31
C GLU A 142 -7.57 -10.99 -11.99
N SER A 143 -6.61 -10.82 -12.90
CA SER A 143 -5.52 -9.83 -12.76
C SER A 143 -5.47 -8.80 -13.90
N THR A 144 -6.19 -9.07 -14.99
CA THR A 144 -6.35 -8.18 -16.14
C THR A 144 -7.82 -8.12 -16.54
N GLY A 145 -8.22 -7.08 -17.26
CA GLY A 145 -9.62 -6.85 -17.61
C GLY A 145 -10.33 -5.90 -16.66
N GLU A 146 -11.52 -5.46 -17.06
CA GLU A 146 -12.25 -4.37 -16.40
C GLU A 146 -12.71 -4.73 -14.98
N GLN A 147 -13.14 -5.97 -14.78
CA GLN A 147 -13.61 -6.48 -13.49
C GLN A 147 -12.50 -7.09 -12.63
N ALA A 148 -11.26 -7.11 -13.12
CA ALA A 148 -10.14 -7.65 -12.35
C ALA A 148 -9.86 -6.79 -11.10
N CYS A 149 -9.50 -7.46 -10.00
CA CYS A 149 -9.17 -6.78 -8.75
C CYS A 149 -8.01 -5.79 -8.95
N PRO A 150 -8.20 -4.49 -8.65
CA PRO A 150 -7.16 -3.48 -8.85
C PRO A 150 -5.84 -3.81 -8.15
N PHE A 151 -5.90 -4.39 -6.95
CA PHE A 151 -4.70 -4.80 -6.22
C PHE A 151 -3.82 -5.80 -7.00
N ASN A 152 -4.40 -6.66 -7.85
CA ASN A 152 -3.61 -7.64 -8.60
C ASN A 152 -2.75 -6.98 -9.67
N ALA A 153 -3.34 -6.08 -10.47
CA ALA A 153 -2.59 -5.36 -11.50
C ALA A 153 -1.59 -4.38 -10.88
N LEU A 154 -2.01 -3.59 -9.89
CA LEU A 154 -1.15 -2.62 -9.20
C LEU A 154 0.03 -3.29 -8.48
N TYR A 155 -0.14 -4.49 -7.92
CA TYR A 155 0.93 -5.25 -7.29
C TYR A 155 2.05 -5.59 -8.30
N TRP A 156 1.69 -6.15 -9.44
CA TRP A 156 2.68 -6.50 -10.46
C TRP A 156 3.27 -5.25 -11.12
N HIS A 157 2.46 -4.23 -11.34
CA HIS A 157 2.92 -2.94 -11.84
C HIS A 157 3.95 -2.30 -10.89
N PHE A 158 3.68 -2.28 -9.58
CA PHE A 158 4.61 -1.78 -8.57
C PHE A 158 5.96 -2.53 -8.62
N LEU A 159 5.95 -3.85 -8.67
CA LEU A 159 7.16 -4.66 -8.73
C LEU A 159 7.95 -4.43 -10.02
N MET A 160 7.28 -4.25 -11.15
CA MET A 160 7.93 -3.94 -12.42
C MET A 160 8.51 -2.53 -12.42
N ARG A 161 7.75 -1.54 -11.96
CA ARG A 161 8.16 -0.13 -11.86
C ARG A 161 9.41 0.06 -11.01
N HIS A 162 9.49 -0.64 -9.88
CA HIS A 162 10.59 -0.54 -8.92
C HIS A 162 11.61 -1.68 -9.03
N ARG A 163 11.66 -2.38 -10.17
CA ARG A 163 12.54 -3.55 -10.36
C ARG A 163 14.00 -3.24 -10.08
N GLN A 164 14.51 -2.10 -10.51
CA GLN A 164 15.92 -1.74 -10.30
C GLN A 164 16.28 -1.63 -8.82
N GLN A 165 15.40 -1.06 -8.01
CA GLN A 165 15.60 -0.85 -6.58
C GLN A 165 15.38 -2.13 -5.76
N LEU A 166 14.43 -2.98 -6.16
CA LEU A 166 13.94 -4.09 -5.34
C LEU A 166 14.48 -5.46 -5.75
N ARG A 167 14.99 -5.65 -6.97
CA ARG A 167 15.46 -6.96 -7.47
C ARG A 167 16.56 -7.56 -6.61
N GLY A 168 17.42 -6.74 -6.02
CA GLY A 168 18.49 -7.18 -5.12
C GLY A 168 18.04 -7.61 -3.72
N ASN A 169 16.78 -7.37 -3.37
CA ASN A 169 16.26 -7.73 -2.05
C ASN A 169 16.00 -9.23 -1.96
N GLN A 170 16.77 -9.93 -1.12
CA GLN A 170 16.68 -11.39 -0.96
C GLN A 170 15.28 -11.87 -0.58
N ARG A 171 14.53 -11.10 0.21
CA ARG A 171 13.16 -11.44 0.64
C ARG A 171 12.12 -11.34 -0.47
N LEU A 172 12.45 -10.67 -1.58
CA LEU A 172 11.63 -10.57 -2.79
C LEU A 172 12.10 -11.48 -3.92
N GLY A 173 13.17 -12.24 -3.71
CA GLY A 173 13.78 -13.08 -4.74
C GLY A 173 12.81 -14.05 -5.40
N MET A 174 11.93 -14.71 -4.62
CA MET A 174 10.91 -15.61 -5.16
C MET A 174 9.87 -14.87 -6.02
N VAL A 175 9.49 -13.67 -5.62
CA VAL A 175 8.53 -12.86 -6.35
C VAL A 175 9.09 -12.45 -7.71
N TYR A 176 10.35 -12.00 -7.75
CA TYR A 176 11.02 -11.65 -9.00
C TYR A 176 11.27 -12.86 -9.90
N LYS A 177 11.60 -14.03 -9.34
CA LYS A 177 11.66 -15.29 -10.12
C LYS A 177 10.30 -15.62 -10.76
N ASN A 178 9.20 -15.41 -10.06
CA ASN A 178 7.86 -15.62 -10.61
C ASN A 178 7.53 -14.60 -11.72
N LEU A 179 7.93 -13.34 -11.55
CA LEU A 179 7.78 -12.31 -12.59
C LEU A 179 8.58 -12.67 -13.84
N GLU A 180 9.83 -13.13 -13.70
CA GLU A 180 10.70 -13.53 -14.82
C GLU A 180 10.18 -14.75 -15.58
N ARG A 181 9.46 -15.66 -14.92
CA ARG A 181 8.81 -16.83 -15.55
C ARG A 181 7.48 -16.49 -16.22
N MET A 182 6.93 -15.31 -15.93
CA MET A 182 5.64 -14.92 -16.47
C MET A 182 5.79 -14.60 -17.97
N PRO A 183 4.88 -15.10 -18.85
CA PRO A 183 4.90 -14.74 -20.28
C PRO A 183 4.90 -13.22 -20.50
N GLU A 184 5.69 -12.76 -21.44
CA GLU A 184 5.87 -11.31 -21.70
C GLU A 184 4.53 -10.60 -22.00
N ALA A 185 3.69 -11.24 -22.81
CA ALA A 185 2.35 -10.72 -23.10
C ALA A 185 1.50 -10.50 -21.83
N LYS A 186 1.66 -11.36 -20.81
CA LYS A 186 0.96 -11.20 -19.53
C LYS A 186 1.58 -10.07 -18.71
N GLN A 187 2.91 -9.92 -18.71
CA GLN A 187 3.58 -8.81 -18.04
C GLN A 187 3.11 -7.48 -18.64
N GLN A 188 3.06 -7.41 -19.96
CA GLN A 188 2.60 -6.23 -20.69
C GLN A 188 1.13 -5.89 -20.39
N ALA A 189 0.24 -6.89 -20.37
CA ALA A 189 -1.17 -6.69 -20.03
C ALA A 189 -1.35 -6.19 -18.59
N LEU A 190 -0.57 -6.71 -17.64
CA LEU A 190 -0.57 -6.26 -16.25
C LEU A 190 -0.03 -4.84 -16.11
N TRP A 191 1.01 -4.50 -16.86
CA TRP A 191 1.56 -3.14 -16.89
C TRP A 191 0.52 -2.15 -17.42
N GLN A 192 -0.07 -2.42 -18.58
CA GLN A 192 -1.10 -1.57 -19.17
C GLN A 192 -2.29 -1.39 -18.23
N ARG A 193 -2.75 -2.48 -17.62
CA ARG A 193 -3.85 -2.39 -16.65
C ARG A 193 -3.48 -1.55 -15.42
N GLY A 194 -2.24 -1.65 -14.94
CA GLY A 194 -1.74 -0.80 -13.87
C GLY A 194 -1.78 0.68 -14.25
N GLU A 195 -1.25 1.03 -15.42
CA GLU A 195 -1.27 2.41 -15.96
C GLU A 195 -2.70 2.96 -16.09
N GLU A 196 -3.65 2.16 -16.62
CA GLU A 196 -5.06 2.55 -16.72
C GLU A 196 -5.68 2.88 -15.35
N LEU A 197 -5.41 2.03 -14.35
CA LEU A 197 -5.93 2.24 -13.00
C LEU A 197 -5.34 3.51 -12.37
N LEU A 198 -4.05 3.74 -12.57
CA LEU A 198 -3.37 4.93 -12.07
C LEU A 198 -3.88 6.21 -12.77
N ALA A 199 -4.06 6.17 -14.08
CA ALA A 199 -4.64 7.29 -14.84
C ALA A 199 -6.07 7.61 -14.38
N ARG A 200 -6.88 6.59 -14.05
CA ARG A 200 -8.23 6.79 -13.48
C ARG A 200 -8.18 7.46 -12.11
N LEU A 201 -7.24 7.06 -11.26
CA LEU A 201 -7.01 7.72 -9.96
C LEU A 201 -6.63 9.18 -10.14
N ASP A 202 -5.70 9.46 -11.05
CA ASP A 202 -5.24 10.84 -11.34
C ASP A 202 -6.37 11.72 -11.90
N ALA A 203 -7.34 11.12 -12.61
CA ALA A 203 -8.55 11.78 -13.07
C ALA A 203 -9.67 11.88 -12.02
N GLY A 204 -9.43 11.48 -10.76
CA GLY A 204 -10.42 11.49 -9.70
C GLY A 204 -11.58 10.48 -9.86
N GLN A 205 -11.38 9.47 -10.72
CA GLN A 205 -12.41 8.47 -10.97
C GLN A 205 -12.44 7.42 -9.85
N VAL A 206 -13.64 6.99 -9.51
CA VAL A 206 -13.86 5.93 -8.52
C VAL A 206 -13.41 4.57 -9.07
N LEU A 207 -12.56 3.89 -8.31
CA LEU A 207 -12.17 2.51 -8.53
C LEU A 207 -13.05 1.54 -7.73
#